data_9f543f5f85be78e006d289af09f2206b
#
_entry.id   9f543f5f85be78e006d289af09f2206b
#
_cell.length_a   1.000
_cell.length_b   1.000
_cell.length_c   1.000
_cell.angle_alpha   90.00
_cell.angle_beta   90.00
_cell.angle_gamma   90.00
#
_symmetry.space_group_name_H-M   'P 1'
#
loop_
_entity.id
_entity.type
_entity.pdbx_description
1 polymer ?
#
loop_
_entity_poly.entity_id
_entity_poly.type
_entity_poly.pdbx_seq_one_letter_code
_entity_poly.pdbx_strand_id
1 'polypeptide(L)'
;HNFVISAIVGGIIPQALGVAMALKRKGSERRVWCFIGDMAFETGEFNLCYKYAKNFDLPLQFVVEDNDLSTNTPVEETWGKKQEVPDDVIFYEYERGFPHHGSGTWVLF
;
A
#
# COMPACT_ATOMS: atom_id res chain seq x y z
N HIS A 1 9.18 -12.03 -8.81
CA HIS A 1 7.98 -12.28 -9.59
C HIS A 1 6.84 -11.44 -9.04
N ASN A 2 6.15 -10.67 -9.89
CA ASN A 2 4.92 -9.98 -9.53
C ASN A 2 3.84 -11.02 -9.23
N PHE A 3 3.08 -10.75 -8.20
CA PHE A 3 2.10 -11.70 -7.72
C PHE A 3 0.66 -11.24 -8.02
N VAL A 4 0.30 -10.04 -7.59
CA VAL A 4 -1.04 -9.48 -7.79
C VAL A 4 -0.93 -7.96 -7.97
N ILE A 5 -1.83 -7.42 -8.77
CA ILE A 5 -2.08 -5.99 -8.93
C ILE A 5 -3.56 -5.75 -8.71
N SER A 6 -3.93 -4.71 -7.98
CA SER A 6 -5.33 -4.33 -7.76
C SER A 6 -5.50 -2.82 -7.90
N ALA A 7 -6.57 -2.41 -8.56
CA ALA A 7 -6.99 -1.00 -8.64
C ALA A 7 -7.92 -0.60 -7.48
N ILE A 8 -8.26 -1.55 -6.60
CA ILE A 8 -9.13 -1.31 -5.45
C ILE A 8 -8.26 -0.79 -4.31
N VAL A 9 -8.56 0.39 -3.79
CA VAL A 9 -7.86 1.00 -2.65
C VAL A 9 -7.88 0.03 -1.46
N GLY A 10 -6.71 -0.29 -0.92
CA GLY A 10 -6.54 -1.25 0.17
C GLY A 10 -6.67 -2.74 -0.22
N GLY A 11 -7.23 -3.07 -1.39
CA GLY A 11 -7.56 -4.45 -1.76
C GLY A 11 -6.39 -5.42 -1.87
N ILE A 12 -5.17 -4.93 -2.10
CA ILE A 12 -3.95 -5.75 -2.16
C ILE A 12 -3.44 -6.15 -0.77
N ILE A 13 -3.74 -5.36 0.26
CA ILE A 13 -3.13 -5.49 1.58
C ILE A 13 -3.44 -6.83 2.25
N PRO A 14 -4.72 -7.28 2.37
CA PRO A 14 -5.03 -8.57 2.97
C PRO A 14 -4.50 -9.75 2.13
N GLN A 15 -4.38 -9.59 0.81
CA GLN A 15 -3.78 -10.62 -0.05
C GLN A 15 -2.28 -10.77 0.24
N ALA A 16 -1.55 -9.65 0.36
CA ALA A 16 -0.14 -9.66 0.75
C ALA A 16 0.07 -10.30 2.13
N LEU A 17 -0.80 -10.00 3.10
CA LEU A 17 -0.79 -10.63 4.41
C LEU A 17 -0.94 -12.15 4.31
N GLY A 18 -1.91 -12.63 3.54
CA GLY A 18 -2.15 -14.07 3.36
C GLY A 18 -0.96 -14.79 2.73
N VAL A 19 -0.30 -14.17 1.73
CA VAL A 19 0.92 -14.72 1.13
C VAL A 19 2.07 -14.77 2.13
N ALA A 20 2.27 -13.71 2.93
CA ALA A 20 3.29 -13.67 3.97
C ALA A 20 3.08 -14.77 5.04
N MET A 21 1.82 -14.99 5.45
CA MET A 21 1.46 -16.11 6.33
C MET A 21 1.83 -17.46 5.73
N ALA A 22 1.54 -17.67 4.45
CA ALA A 22 1.87 -18.91 3.75
C ALA A 22 3.39 -19.13 3.65
N LEU A 23 4.15 -18.07 3.35
CA LEU A 23 5.62 -18.14 3.31
C LEU A 23 6.20 -18.50 4.68
N LYS A 24 5.72 -17.87 5.75
CA LYS A 24 6.18 -18.18 7.11
C LYS A 24 5.87 -19.62 7.50
N ARG A 25 4.66 -20.11 7.23
CA ARG A 25 4.28 -21.51 7.49
C ARG A 25 5.12 -22.54 6.75
N LYS A 26 5.61 -22.18 5.55
CA LYS A 26 6.51 -23.02 4.75
C LYS A 26 7.99 -22.92 5.15
N GLY A 27 8.33 -22.10 6.12
CA GLY A 27 9.71 -21.83 6.51
C GLY A 27 10.54 -21.17 5.39
N SER A 28 9.88 -20.39 4.53
CA SER A 28 10.53 -19.72 3.40
C SER A 28 11.29 -18.47 3.87
N GLU A 29 12.48 -18.26 3.36
CA GLU A 29 13.28 -17.03 3.57
C GLU A 29 12.82 -15.84 2.70
N ARG A 30 11.84 -16.06 1.82
CA ARG A 30 11.31 -15.02 0.94
C ARG A 30 10.48 -14.02 1.72
N ARG A 31 10.44 -12.78 1.20
CA ARG A 31 9.64 -11.67 1.74
C ARG A 31 8.60 -11.24 0.72
N VAL A 32 7.45 -10.80 1.20
CA VAL A 32 6.43 -10.11 0.41
C VAL A 32 6.69 -8.62 0.48
N TRP A 33 6.67 -7.96 -0.67
CA TRP A 33 6.71 -6.51 -0.80
C TRP A 33 5.34 -6.04 -1.24
N CYS A 34 4.68 -5.22 -0.41
CA CYS A 34 3.35 -4.69 -0.67
C CYS A 34 3.45 -3.18 -0.91
N PHE A 35 3.36 -2.78 -2.18
CA PHE A 35 3.36 -1.38 -2.58
C PHE A 35 1.93 -0.86 -2.53
N ILE A 36 1.71 0.24 -1.85
CA ILE A 36 0.40 0.88 -1.69
C ILE A 36 0.53 2.40 -1.81
N GLY A 37 -0.52 3.05 -2.28
CA GLY A 37 -0.60 4.50 -2.23
C GLY A 37 -0.95 5.02 -0.84
N ASP A 38 -0.72 6.30 -0.65
CA ASP A 38 -1.01 7.08 0.55
C ASP A 38 -2.46 6.94 1.03
N MET A 39 -3.44 7.02 0.14
CA MET A 39 -4.85 6.82 0.51
C MET A 39 -5.11 5.41 1.05
N ALA A 40 -4.47 4.37 0.50
CA ALA A 40 -4.60 3.01 1.01
C ALA A 40 -3.91 2.83 2.36
N PHE A 41 -2.82 3.57 2.60
CA PHE A 41 -2.12 3.59 3.88
C PHE A 41 -3.01 4.11 5.01
N GLU A 42 -3.88 5.10 4.76
CA GLU A 42 -4.80 5.64 5.77
C GLU A 42 -5.97 4.71 6.11
N THR A 43 -6.16 3.61 5.39
CA THR A 43 -7.31 2.72 5.60
C THR A 43 -7.20 1.85 6.84
N GLY A 44 -8.36 1.39 7.33
CA GLY A 44 -8.43 0.38 8.39
C GLY A 44 -7.81 -0.95 7.99
N GLU A 45 -7.85 -1.31 6.69
CA GLU A 45 -7.22 -2.52 6.14
C GLU A 45 -5.71 -2.51 6.35
N PHE A 46 -5.05 -1.37 6.11
CA PHE A 46 -3.63 -1.24 6.40
C PHE A 46 -3.36 -1.46 7.89
N ASN A 47 -4.03 -0.71 8.74
CA ASN A 47 -3.81 -0.75 10.18
C ASN A 47 -4.00 -2.16 10.76
N LEU A 48 -5.07 -2.84 10.34
CA LEU A 48 -5.36 -4.21 10.77
C LEU A 48 -4.28 -5.19 10.29
N CYS A 49 -3.95 -5.16 9.01
CA CYS A 49 -2.98 -6.09 8.42
C CYS A 49 -1.55 -5.83 8.91
N TYR A 50 -1.17 -4.56 9.05
CA TYR A 50 0.11 -4.16 9.62
C TYR A 50 0.26 -4.69 11.06
N LYS A 51 -0.72 -4.41 11.92
CA LYS A 51 -0.71 -4.87 13.31
C LYS A 51 -0.63 -6.40 13.41
N TYR A 52 -1.37 -7.10 12.57
CA TYR A 52 -1.33 -8.57 12.52
C TYR A 52 0.03 -9.08 12.04
N ALA A 53 0.57 -8.50 10.96
CA ALA A 53 1.87 -8.88 10.44
C ALA A 53 2.99 -8.70 11.46
N LYS A 54 2.97 -7.60 12.21
CA LYS A 54 3.93 -7.32 13.30
C LYS A 54 3.80 -8.31 14.43
N ASN A 55 2.57 -8.55 14.92
CA ASN A 55 2.35 -9.46 16.05
C ASN A 55 2.83 -10.89 15.77
N PHE A 56 2.72 -11.32 14.52
CA PHE A 56 3.14 -12.67 14.10
C PHE A 56 4.49 -12.68 13.39
N ASP A 57 5.24 -11.59 13.39
CA ASP A 57 6.54 -11.47 12.73
C ASP A 57 6.52 -12.06 11.30
N LEU A 58 5.57 -11.60 10.49
CA LEU A 58 5.41 -12.09 9.12
C LEU A 58 6.42 -11.42 8.17
N PRO A 59 6.91 -12.15 7.16
CA PRO A 59 7.85 -11.62 6.18
C PRO A 59 7.15 -10.70 5.17
N LEU A 60 6.56 -9.61 5.68
CA LEU A 60 5.81 -8.61 4.91
C LEU A 60 6.43 -7.22 5.09
N GLN A 61 6.80 -6.60 3.98
CA GLN A 61 7.30 -5.24 3.94
C GLN A 61 6.30 -4.36 3.20
N PHE A 62 5.82 -3.32 3.86
CA PHE A 62 5.02 -2.29 3.22
C PHE A 62 5.90 -1.19 2.65
N VAL A 63 5.52 -0.73 1.46
CA VAL A 63 6.11 0.43 0.78
C VAL A 63 4.97 1.37 0.42
N VAL A 64 4.98 2.57 0.97
CA VAL A 64 3.97 3.60 0.73
C VAL A 64 4.51 4.61 -0.26
N GLU A 65 3.77 4.79 -1.34
CA GLU A 65 4.05 5.72 -2.43
C GLU A 65 3.11 6.91 -2.28
N ASP A 66 3.60 8.01 -1.70
CA ASP A 66 2.80 9.20 -1.39
C ASP A 66 2.90 10.25 -2.51
N ASN A 67 1.78 10.52 -3.16
CA ASN A 67 1.62 11.66 -4.05
C ASN A 67 0.48 12.60 -3.60
N ASP A 68 0.01 12.42 -2.37
CA ASP A 68 -1.07 13.17 -1.73
C ASP A 68 -2.44 13.07 -2.43
N LEU A 69 -2.60 12.12 -3.35
CA LEU A 69 -3.80 11.99 -4.19
C LEU A 69 -4.25 10.54 -4.34
N SER A 70 -5.54 10.29 -4.16
CA SER A 70 -6.19 9.11 -4.70
C SER A 70 -6.99 9.50 -5.95
N THR A 71 -6.53 9.06 -7.12
CA THR A 71 -7.03 9.55 -8.42
C THR A 71 -6.83 11.06 -8.54
N ASN A 72 -7.76 11.86 -8.04
CA ASN A 72 -7.70 13.33 -8.01
C ASN A 72 -8.14 13.91 -6.66
N THR A 73 -8.42 13.07 -5.65
CA THR A 73 -8.86 13.50 -4.33
C THR A 73 -7.67 13.56 -3.37
N PRO A 74 -7.38 14.71 -2.75
CA PRO A 74 -6.35 14.82 -1.73
C PRO A 74 -6.65 13.92 -0.52
N VAL A 75 -5.60 13.36 0.07
CA VAL A 75 -5.72 12.50 1.25
C VAL A 75 -6.34 13.25 2.42
N GLU A 76 -5.93 14.50 2.64
CA GLU A 76 -6.44 15.35 3.72
C GLU A 76 -7.94 15.63 3.60
N GLU A 77 -8.47 15.74 2.37
CA GLU A 77 -9.90 15.96 2.14
C GLU A 77 -10.75 14.75 2.62
N THR A 78 -10.22 13.54 2.51
CA THR A 78 -10.91 12.33 2.91
C THR A 78 -10.71 11.98 4.39
N TRP A 79 -9.46 12.08 4.86
CA TRP A 79 -9.04 11.54 6.15
C TRP A 79 -8.65 12.61 7.17
N GLY A 80 -8.55 13.87 6.75
CA GLY A 80 -8.02 14.93 7.59
C GLY A 80 -6.52 14.79 7.81
N LYS A 81 -6.08 14.71 9.08
CA LYS A 81 -4.66 14.54 9.38
C LYS A 81 -4.16 13.15 9.00
N LYS A 82 -3.07 13.08 8.23
CA LYS A 82 -2.37 11.84 7.91
C LYS A 82 -1.86 11.14 9.20
N GLN A 83 -1.92 9.82 9.20
CA GLN A 83 -1.39 9.02 10.31
C GLN A 83 0.16 9.05 10.35
N GLU A 84 0.71 8.75 11.52
CA GLU A 84 2.15 8.63 11.67
C GLU A 84 2.66 7.38 10.93
N VAL A 85 3.80 7.53 10.24
CA VAL A 85 4.42 6.43 9.52
C VAL A 85 5.26 5.61 10.49
N PRO A 86 5.01 4.29 10.63
CA PRO A 86 5.86 3.43 11.46
C PRO A 86 7.28 3.33 10.90
N ASP A 87 8.28 3.24 11.78
CA ASP A 87 9.71 3.23 11.41
C ASP A 87 10.12 2.09 10.46
N ASP A 88 9.38 1.00 10.44
CA ASP A 88 9.64 -0.16 9.60
C ASP A 88 8.82 -0.20 8.31
N VAL A 89 8.04 0.83 8.04
CA VAL A 89 7.36 1.06 6.76
C VAL A 89 8.26 1.93 5.88
N ILE A 90 8.52 1.48 4.68
CA ILE A 90 9.22 2.32 3.69
C ILE A 90 8.21 3.32 3.15
N PHE A 91 8.52 4.59 3.26
CA PHE A 91 7.65 5.68 2.84
C PHE A 91 8.45 6.67 1.99
N TYR A 92 7.90 7.06 0.84
CA TYR A 92 8.49 8.13 0.04
C TYR A 92 7.44 8.95 -0.67
N GLU A 93 7.73 10.24 -0.81
CA GLU A 93 6.90 11.21 -1.51
C GLU A 93 7.38 11.38 -2.95
N TYR A 94 6.45 11.61 -3.86
CA TYR A 94 6.76 11.94 -5.24
C TYR A 94 5.68 12.83 -5.86
N GLU A 95 6.07 13.65 -6.82
CA GLU A 95 5.12 14.42 -7.62
C GLU A 95 4.62 13.60 -8.81
N ARG A 96 3.32 13.55 -8.97
CA ARG A 96 2.70 12.87 -10.10
C ARG A 96 2.91 13.67 -11.40
N GLY A 97 3.73 13.17 -12.30
CA GLY A 97 4.04 13.82 -13.57
C GLY A 97 2.94 13.73 -14.64
N PHE A 98 2.03 12.76 -14.52
CA PHE A 98 0.96 12.50 -15.49
C PHE A 98 -0.41 12.39 -14.81
N PRO A 99 -1.51 12.75 -15.53
CA PRO A 99 -2.86 12.55 -15.04
C PRO A 99 -3.14 11.07 -14.74
N HIS A 100 -3.97 10.80 -13.73
CA HIS A 100 -4.42 9.44 -13.47
C HIS A 100 -5.24 8.92 -14.66
N HIS A 101 -5.01 7.67 -15.06
CA HIS A 101 -5.79 7.02 -16.11
C HIS A 101 -7.28 6.96 -15.70
N GLY A 102 -8.17 7.33 -16.63
CA GLY A 102 -9.60 7.40 -16.37
C GLY A 102 -10.11 8.70 -15.78
N SER A 103 -9.24 9.70 -15.53
CA SER A 103 -9.65 11.04 -15.06
C SER A 103 -10.22 11.96 -16.16
N GLY A 104 -10.44 11.44 -17.37
CA GLY A 104 -10.89 12.20 -18.54
C GLY A 104 -9.79 12.95 -19.29
N THR A 105 -8.54 12.85 -18.84
CA THR A 105 -7.39 13.44 -19.51
C THR A 105 -6.62 12.37 -20.27
N TRP A 106 -6.41 12.58 -21.58
CA TRP A 106 -5.63 11.69 -22.43
C TRP A 106 -4.16 12.08 -22.40
N VAL A 107 -3.31 11.08 -22.22
CA VAL A 107 -1.86 11.23 -22.34
C VAL A 107 -1.41 10.51 -23.60
N LEU A 108 -0.76 11.26 -24.51
CA LEU A 108 -0.13 10.70 -25.71
C LEU A 108 1.36 10.50 -25.42
N PHE A 109 1.81 9.29 -25.65
CA PHE A 109 3.22 8.92 -25.50
C PHE A 109 3.96 9.01 -26.83
#